data_981c08452676f0eb7da1e1ea7b2020c3
#
_entry.id   981c08452676f0eb7da1e1ea7b2020c3
#
_cell.length_a   1.000
_cell.length_b   1.000
_cell.length_c   1.000
_cell.angle_alpha   90.00
_cell.angle_beta   90.00
_cell.angle_gamma   90.00
#
_symmetry.space_group_name_H-M   'P 1'
#
loop_
_entity.id
_entity.type
_entity.pdbx_description
1 polymer ?
#
loop_
_entity_poly.entity_id
_entity_poly.type
_entity_poly.pdbx_seq_one_letter_code
_entity_poly.pdbx_strand_id
1 'polypeptide(L)'
;MNLSEYSRRPSGEVRIGWVVIGGGHPVAVQSMTNTDTKDTEACIRQIERIFRAGGPIVRLTAQGRREGENLERIVRRLREEGCDAAVVADIHFVPEVAAIAAKYVDKVRINPGNYNSSHGEFEALIDRCRERGVAIRIGVNHGSLSKRVFDEWG
;
A
#
# COMPACT_ATOMS: atom_id res chain seq x y z
N MET A 1 -13.81 31.65 -11.64
CA MET A 1 -13.98 30.70 -10.55
C MET A 1 -13.65 31.42 -9.26
N ASN A 2 -14.59 31.54 -8.36
CA ASN A 2 -14.36 32.24 -7.09
C ASN A 2 -13.70 31.25 -6.11
N LEU A 3 -12.44 31.48 -5.80
CA LEU A 3 -11.65 30.58 -4.94
C LEU A 3 -12.17 30.53 -3.49
N SER A 4 -12.95 31.55 -3.07
CA SER A 4 -13.57 31.60 -1.73
C SER A 4 -14.81 30.71 -1.60
N GLU A 5 -15.36 30.20 -2.69
CA GLU A 5 -16.56 29.35 -2.73
C GLU A 5 -16.23 27.88 -3.09
N TYR A 6 -14.95 27.50 -3.00
CA TYR A 6 -14.56 26.14 -3.33
C TYR A 6 -15.13 25.13 -2.33
N SER A 7 -16.04 24.29 -2.80
CA SER A 7 -16.57 23.15 -2.07
C SER A 7 -15.83 21.87 -2.50
N ARG A 8 -15.24 21.17 -1.54
CA ARG A 8 -14.59 19.88 -1.82
C ARG A 8 -15.63 18.83 -2.22
N ARG A 9 -15.37 18.12 -3.30
CA ARG A 9 -16.16 16.94 -3.64
C ARG A 9 -16.01 15.91 -2.53
N PRO A 10 -17.12 15.35 -2.00
CA PRO A 10 -17.04 14.24 -1.05
C PRO A 10 -16.30 13.05 -1.68
N SER A 11 -15.33 12.51 -0.98
CA SER A 11 -14.63 11.29 -1.37
C SER A 11 -15.13 10.11 -0.55
N GLY A 12 -15.06 8.90 -1.11
CA GLY A 12 -15.30 7.69 -0.35
C GLY A 12 -14.28 7.50 0.77
N GLU A 13 -14.64 6.72 1.78
CA GLU A 13 -13.74 6.34 2.86
C GLU A 13 -12.98 5.06 2.53
N VAL A 14 -11.70 5.03 2.87
CA VAL A 14 -10.87 3.82 2.75
C VAL A 14 -10.19 3.56 4.08
N ARG A 15 -10.36 2.35 4.59
CA ARG A 15 -9.72 1.89 5.83
C ARG A 15 -8.39 1.20 5.50
N ILE A 16 -7.35 1.58 6.26
CA ILE A 16 -6.00 1.01 6.18
C ILE A 16 -5.62 0.61 7.61
N GLY A 17 -5.85 -0.64 7.97
CA GLY A 17 -5.84 -1.04 9.37
C GLY A 17 -6.86 -0.23 10.19
N TRP A 18 -6.41 0.46 11.21
CA TRP A 18 -7.25 1.37 12.02
C TRP A 18 -7.37 2.78 11.43
N VAL A 19 -6.49 3.15 10.49
CA VAL A 19 -6.49 4.49 9.87
C VAL A 19 -7.55 4.57 8.79
N VAL A 20 -8.39 5.61 8.84
CA VAL A 20 -9.38 5.91 7.81
C VAL A 20 -8.96 7.15 7.05
N ILE A 21 -8.98 7.08 5.72
CA ILE A 21 -8.68 8.20 4.83
C ILE A 21 -9.89 8.50 3.93
N GLY A 22 -10.03 9.74 3.50
CA GLY A 22 -11.18 10.18 2.69
C GLY A 22 -12.37 10.61 3.55
N GLY A 23 -13.52 10.85 2.94
CA GLY A 23 -14.69 11.38 3.64
C GLY A 23 -14.40 12.69 4.37
N GLY A 24 -14.85 12.79 5.59
CA GLY A 24 -14.59 13.92 6.50
C GLY A 24 -13.40 13.71 7.44
N HIS A 25 -12.62 12.63 7.28
CA HIS A 25 -11.49 12.31 8.15
C HIS A 25 -10.31 13.25 7.95
N PRO A 26 -9.49 13.48 9.01
CA PRO A 26 -8.26 14.24 8.90
C PRO A 26 -7.29 13.66 7.88
N VAL A 27 -6.42 14.50 7.34
CA VAL A 27 -5.36 14.06 6.43
C VAL A 27 -4.38 13.16 7.20
N ALA A 28 -4.24 11.91 6.77
CA ALA A 28 -3.28 10.98 7.35
C ALA A 28 -1.89 11.16 6.75
N VAL A 29 -0.88 11.24 7.63
CA VAL A 29 0.53 11.33 7.21
C VAL A 29 1.03 9.94 6.88
N GLN A 30 1.65 9.79 5.72
CA GLN A 30 2.34 8.56 5.32
C GLN A 30 3.80 8.83 5.02
N SER A 31 4.69 8.02 5.57
CA SER A 31 6.10 8.01 5.22
C SER A 31 6.53 6.64 4.67
N MET A 32 7.76 6.56 4.21
CA MET A 32 8.32 5.35 3.62
C MET A 32 9.66 5.02 4.28
N THR A 33 9.92 3.73 4.48
CA THR A 33 11.23 3.27 4.92
C THR A 33 12.25 3.35 3.78
N ASN A 34 13.51 3.52 4.13
CA ASN A 34 14.64 3.42 3.22
C ASN A 34 15.61 2.27 3.60
N THR A 35 15.18 1.42 4.53
CA THR A 35 15.88 0.19 4.92
C THR A 35 15.64 -0.94 3.90
N ASP A 36 16.55 -1.89 3.83
CA ASP A 36 16.30 -3.14 3.11
C ASP A 36 15.18 -3.92 3.79
N THR A 37 14.10 -4.22 3.08
CA THR A 37 12.94 -4.92 3.65
C THR A 37 13.27 -6.37 4.07
N LYS A 38 14.42 -6.90 3.72
CA LYS A 38 14.95 -8.17 4.22
C LYS A 38 15.56 -8.05 5.61
N ASP A 39 15.94 -6.86 6.05
CA ASP A 39 16.43 -6.59 7.40
C ASP A 39 15.26 -6.22 8.33
N THR A 40 14.74 -7.24 9.01
CA THR A 40 13.59 -7.12 9.92
C THR A 40 13.81 -6.07 11.00
N GLU A 41 14.96 -6.09 11.66
CA GLU A 41 15.25 -5.21 12.80
C GLU A 41 15.41 -3.75 12.38
N ALA A 42 16.08 -3.50 11.25
CA ALA A 42 16.21 -2.15 10.72
C ALA A 42 14.84 -1.58 10.30
N CYS A 43 13.99 -2.41 9.68
CA CYS A 43 12.63 -2.01 9.32
C CYS A 43 11.79 -1.65 10.54
N ILE A 44 11.77 -2.50 11.57
CA ILE A 44 11.01 -2.27 12.81
C ILE A 44 11.43 -0.94 13.45
N ARG A 45 12.72 -0.74 13.69
CA ARG A 45 13.23 0.51 14.28
C ARG A 45 12.81 1.75 13.47
N GLN A 46 12.83 1.66 12.15
CA GLN A 46 12.45 2.79 11.31
C GLN A 46 10.95 3.03 11.31
N ILE A 47 10.13 1.97 11.25
CA ILE A 47 8.67 2.07 11.33
C ILE A 47 8.24 2.71 12.65
N GLU A 48 8.76 2.23 13.77
CA GLU A 48 8.46 2.80 15.09
C GLU A 48 8.83 4.28 15.19
N ARG A 49 10.01 4.66 14.67
CA ARG A 49 10.44 6.05 14.65
C ARG A 49 9.47 6.92 13.84
N ILE A 50 9.02 6.46 12.67
CA ILE A 50 8.04 7.16 11.84
C ILE A 50 6.69 7.26 12.58
N PHE A 51 6.24 6.16 13.17
CA PHE A 51 4.97 6.10 13.89
C PHE A 51 4.96 7.04 15.11
N ARG A 52 6.01 7.03 15.94
CA ARG A 52 6.18 7.94 17.08
C ARG A 52 6.27 9.41 16.66
N ALA A 53 6.74 9.69 15.44
CA ALA A 53 6.76 11.03 14.88
C ALA A 53 5.42 11.50 14.30
N GLY A 54 4.34 10.72 14.45
CA GLY A 54 2.99 11.06 13.99
C GLY A 54 2.68 10.60 12.57
N GLY A 55 3.45 9.67 12.00
CA GLY A 55 3.17 9.01 10.72
C GLY A 55 2.44 7.69 10.91
N PRO A 56 1.08 7.66 11.00
CA PRO A 56 0.34 6.45 11.28
C PRO A 56 0.40 5.39 10.17
N ILE A 57 0.79 5.78 8.96
CA ILE A 57 0.91 4.87 7.82
C ILE A 57 2.38 4.81 7.39
N VAL A 58 2.95 3.61 7.34
CA VAL A 58 4.34 3.41 6.93
C VAL A 58 4.43 2.44 5.76
N ARG A 59 5.12 2.85 4.69
CA ARG A 59 5.25 2.08 3.46
C ARG A 59 6.66 1.47 3.35
N LEU A 60 6.72 0.18 3.01
CA LEU A 60 7.93 -0.56 2.70
C LEU A 60 7.89 -1.05 1.25
N THR A 61 9.03 -1.02 0.58
CA THR A 61 9.15 -1.62 -0.76
C THR A 61 9.28 -3.14 -0.64
N ALA A 62 8.54 -3.88 -1.46
CA ALA A 62 8.66 -5.33 -1.60
C ALA A 62 8.86 -5.68 -3.08
N GLN A 63 10.12 -5.82 -3.49
CA GLN A 63 10.50 -6.03 -4.89
C GLN A 63 10.47 -7.51 -5.29
N GLY A 64 10.62 -8.41 -4.32
CA GLY A 64 10.69 -9.83 -4.56
C GLY A 64 10.06 -10.65 -3.45
N ARG A 65 10.06 -11.97 -3.66
CA ARG A 65 9.41 -12.92 -2.76
C ARG A 65 9.97 -12.85 -1.33
N ARG A 66 11.30 -12.72 -1.19
CA ARG A 66 11.95 -12.67 0.14
C ARG A 66 11.50 -11.47 0.97
N GLU A 67 11.39 -10.30 0.33
CA GLU A 67 10.85 -9.11 0.98
C GLU A 67 9.38 -9.31 1.35
N GLY A 68 8.57 -9.85 0.43
CA GLY A 68 7.17 -10.15 0.68
C GLY A 68 6.94 -11.10 1.86
N GLU A 69 7.72 -12.17 1.95
CA GLU A 69 7.68 -13.14 3.05
C GLU A 69 8.17 -12.54 4.38
N ASN A 70 9.18 -11.66 4.33
CA ASN A 70 9.69 -11.01 5.54
C ASN A 70 8.71 -10.00 6.16
N LEU A 71 7.74 -9.49 5.39
CA LEU A 71 6.67 -8.63 5.93
C LEU A 71 5.89 -9.31 7.06
N GLU A 72 5.74 -10.64 7.03
CA GLU A 72 5.13 -11.39 8.12
C GLU A 72 5.85 -11.14 9.44
N ARG A 73 7.18 -11.30 9.44
CA ARG A 73 8.01 -11.13 10.64
C ARG A 73 7.98 -9.70 11.12
N ILE A 74 8.09 -8.74 10.19
CA ILE A 74 8.06 -7.31 10.51
C ILE A 74 6.74 -6.95 11.17
N VAL A 75 5.60 -7.28 10.56
CA VAL A 75 4.27 -6.91 11.07
C VAL A 75 3.99 -7.60 12.40
N ARG A 76 4.29 -8.90 12.52
CA ARG A 76 4.10 -9.63 13.77
C ARG A 76 4.89 -8.98 14.92
N ARG A 77 6.19 -8.73 14.72
CA ARG A 77 7.04 -8.11 15.73
C ARG A 77 6.57 -6.71 16.11
N LEU A 78 6.16 -5.89 15.14
CA LEU A 78 5.57 -4.57 15.46
C LEU A 78 4.38 -4.69 16.39
N ARG A 79 3.47 -5.64 16.15
CA ARG A 79 2.30 -5.85 17.01
C ARG A 79 2.68 -6.38 18.39
N GLU A 80 3.64 -7.30 18.49
CA GLU A 80 4.20 -7.80 19.76
C GLU A 80 4.84 -6.69 20.59
N GLU A 81 5.47 -5.70 19.94
CA GLU A 81 6.10 -4.53 20.56
C GLU A 81 5.14 -3.36 20.80
N GLY A 82 3.83 -3.55 20.51
CA GLY A 82 2.78 -2.54 20.74
C GLY A 82 2.79 -1.39 19.72
N CYS A 83 3.40 -1.56 18.57
CA CYS A 83 3.37 -0.57 17.49
C CYS A 83 2.24 -0.87 16.50
N ASP A 84 1.23 0.01 16.48
CA ASP A 84 0.04 -0.12 15.64
C ASP A 84 0.15 0.62 14.29
N ALA A 85 1.36 0.95 13.84
CA ALA A 85 1.55 1.56 12.52
C ALA A 85 0.84 0.74 11.43
N ALA A 86 0.03 1.40 10.60
CA ALA A 86 -0.58 0.77 9.44
C ALA A 86 0.50 0.54 8.38
N VAL A 87 0.75 -0.72 8.04
CA VAL A 87 1.83 -1.14 7.16
C VAL A 87 1.36 -1.26 5.72
N VAL A 88 2.12 -0.67 4.81
CA VAL A 88 1.84 -0.71 3.37
C VAL A 88 2.98 -1.39 2.63
N ALA A 89 2.66 -2.42 1.84
CA ALA A 89 3.60 -3.03 0.92
C ALA A 89 3.52 -2.35 -0.46
N ASP A 90 4.65 -1.86 -0.94
CA ASP A 90 4.79 -1.25 -2.27
C ASP A 90 5.41 -2.25 -3.23
N ILE A 91 4.58 -2.82 -4.11
CA ILE A 91 4.96 -3.87 -5.06
C ILE A 91 5.04 -3.28 -6.47
N HIS A 92 6.24 -3.31 -7.06
CA HIS A 92 6.47 -2.69 -8.36
C HIS A 92 6.33 -3.65 -9.53
N PHE A 93 6.93 -4.85 -9.47
CA PHE A 93 7.16 -5.66 -10.65
C PHE A 93 6.62 -7.09 -10.60
N VAL A 94 6.38 -7.64 -9.42
CA VAL A 94 6.06 -9.06 -9.27
C VAL A 94 4.69 -9.23 -8.64
N PRO A 95 3.64 -9.55 -9.43
CA PRO A 95 2.27 -9.72 -8.92
C PRO A 95 2.13 -10.72 -7.78
N GLU A 96 2.87 -11.83 -7.82
CA GLU A 96 2.86 -12.86 -6.76
C GLU A 96 3.22 -12.28 -5.39
N VAL A 97 4.12 -11.29 -5.34
CA VAL A 97 4.53 -10.63 -4.09
C VAL A 97 3.37 -9.88 -3.45
N ALA A 98 2.46 -9.30 -4.25
CA ALA A 98 1.26 -8.66 -3.72
C ALA A 98 0.34 -9.65 -3.01
N ALA A 99 0.18 -10.85 -3.58
CA ALA A 99 -0.62 -11.92 -2.99
C ALA A 99 0.00 -12.46 -1.68
N ILE A 100 1.33 -12.47 -1.57
CA ILE A 100 2.04 -12.82 -0.33
C ILE A 100 1.86 -11.71 0.70
N ALA A 101 2.17 -10.46 0.34
CA ALA A 101 2.10 -9.30 1.23
C ALA A 101 0.69 -9.06 1.78
N ALA A 102 -0.36 -9.25 0.97
CA ALA A 102 -1.75 -9.08 1.38
C ALA A 102 -2.19 -10.00 2.53
N LYS A 103 -1.38 -11.00 2.89
CA LYS A 103 -1.64 -11.83 4.07
C LYS A 103 -1.29 -11.14 5.39
N TYR A 104 -0.46 -10.11 5.36
CA TYR A 104 0.18 -9.57 6.55
C TYR A 104 0.02 -8.07 6.74
N VAL A 105 -0.09 -7.31 5.63
CA VAL A 105 -0.13 -5.85 5.65
C VAL A 105 -1.55 -5.28 5.62
N ASP A 106 -1.68 -4.00 5.95
CA ASP A 106 -2.97 -3.28 5.96
C ASP A 106 -3.33 -2.69 4.59
N LYS A 107 -2.34 -2.50 3.72
CA LYS A 107 -2.55 -2.02 2.34
C LYS A 107 -1.47 -2.54 1.42
N VAL A 108 -1.84 -2.87 0.17
CA VAL A 108 -0.91 -3.11 -0.92
C VAL A 108 -0.98 -1.98 -1.94
N ARG A 109 0.16 -1.53 -2.43
CA ARG A 109 0.24 -0.65 -3.61
C ARG A 109 0.74 -1.46 -4.79
N ILE A 110 0.01 -1.43 -5.86
CA ILE A 110 0.30 -2.18 -7.08
C ILE A 110 0.25 -1.26 -8.31
N ASN A 111 0.90 -1.71 -9.38
CA ASN A 111 0.74 -1.15 -10.71
C ASN A 111 0.02 -2.17 -11.60
N PRO A 112 -1.25 -1.95 -11.99
CA PRO A 112 -2.00 -2.89 -12.81
C PRO A 112 -1.36 -3.21 -14.15
N GLY A 113 -0.55 -2.29 -14.69
CA GLY A 113 0.18 -2.52 -15.93
C GLY A 113 1.19 -3.69 -15.87
N ASN A 114 1.52 -4.15 -14.66
CA ASN A 114 2.41 -5.30 -14.45
C ASN A 114 1.65 -6.62 -14.30
N TYR A 115 0.31 -6.59 -14.32
CA TYR A 115 -0.53 -7.79 -14.23
C TYR A 115 -0.93 -8.27 -15.64
N ASN A 116 -0.79 -9.55 -15.86
CA ASN A 116 -1.30 -10.16 -17.09
C ASN A 116 -2.80 -10.46 -16.91
N SER A 117 -3.65 -9.75 -17.66
CA SER A 117 -5.11 -9.89 -17.61
C SER A 117 -5.62 -11.28 -18.00
N SER A 118 -4.79 -12.10 -18.66
CA SER A 118 -5.19 -13.43 -19.11
C SER A 118 -5.18 -14.52 -18.03
N HIS A 119 -4.66 -14.25 -16.84
CA HIS A 119 -4.45 -15.29 -15.82
C HIS A 119 -5.28 -15.12 -14.55
N GLY A 120 -6.18 -14.14 -14.47
CA GLY A 120 -7.02 -13.92 -13.27
C GLY A 120 -6.26 -13.56 -12.00
N GLU A 121 -4.96 -13.24 -12.09
CA GLU A 121 -4.11 -12.94 -10.93
C GLU A 121 -4.55 -11.66 -10.21
N PHE A 122 -5.02 -10.68 -10.98
CA PHE A 122 -5.48 -9.42 -10.43
C PHE A 122 -6.79 -9.58 -9.68
N GLU A 123 -7.74 -10.32 -10.25
CA GLU A 123 -9.01 -10.66 -9.63
C GLU A 123 -8.81 -11.46 -8.34
N ALA A 124 -7.94 -12.45 -8.36
CA ALA A 124 -7.59 -13.24 -7.18
C ALA A 124 -6.95 -12.38 -6.06
N LEU A 125 -6.15 -11.37 -6.42
CA LEU A 125 -5.62 -10.42 -5.46
C LEU A 125 -6.73 -9.55 -4.85
N ILE A 126 -7.67 -9.05 -5.67
CA ILE A 126 -8.81 -8.25 -5.20
C ILE A 126 -9.64 -9.05 -4.20
N ASP A 127 -9.99 -10.30 -4.53
CA ASP A 127 -10.79 -11.15 -3.66
C ASP A 127 -10.08 -11.42 -2.33
N ARG A 128 -8.80 -11.74 -2.36
CA ARG A 128 -7.99 -11.91 -1.15
C ARG A 128 -7.94 -10.66 -0.28
N CYS A 129 -7.74 -9.50 -0.89
CA CYS A 129 -7.72 -8.23 -0.17
C CYS A 129 -9.10 -7.92 0.43
N ARG A 130 -10.18 -8.20 -0.29
CA ARG A 130 -11.55 -8.04 0.19
C ARG A 130 -11.85 -8.91 1.41
N GLU A 131 -11.51 -10.21 1.34
CA GLU A 131 -11.70 -11.16 2.44
C GLU A 131 -10.97 -10.75 3.71
N ARG A 132 -9.82 -10.10 3.58
CA ARG A 132 -8.95 -9.72 4.70
C ARG A 132 -9.07 -8.26 5.13
N GLY A 133 -9.87 -7.46 4.45
CA GLY A 133 -9.99 -6.03 4.72
C GLY A 133 -8.73 -5.22 4.38
N VAL A 134 -7.91 -5.71 3.45
CA VAL A 134 -6.67 -5.05 3.00
C VAL A 134 -7.00 -4.04 1.90
N ALA A 135 -6.60 -2.79 2.08
CA ALA A 135 -6.80 -1.76 1.07
C ALA A 135 -5.87 -1.95 -0.14
N ILE A 136 -6.36 -1.62 -1.32
CA ILE A 136 -5.55 -1.64 -2.54
C ILE A 136 -5.34 -0.20 -3.02
N ARG A 137 -4.09 0.18 -3.25
CA ARG A 137 -3.74 1.41 -3.97
C ARG A 137 -3.28 1.06 -5.37
N ILE A 138 -3.96 1.60 -6.35
CA ILE A 138 -3.55 1.56 -7.74
C ILE A 138 -2.63 2.75 -8.02
N GLY A 139 -1.38 2.44 -8.41
CA GLY A 139 -0.38 3.45 -8.77
C GLY A 139 0.11 3.19 -10.19
N VAL A 140 -0.25 4.08 -11.10
CA VAL A 140 0.22 4.07 -12.48
C VAL A 140 1.12 5.27 -12.76
N ASN A 141 2.00 5.13 -13.72
CA ASN A 141 2.77 6.23 -14.29
C ASN A 141 2.70 6.17 -15.82
N HIS A 142 3.14 7.22 -16.48
CA HIS A 142 3.11 7.31 -17.94
C HIS A 142 3.76 6.10 -18.63
N GLY A 143 4.91 5.63 -18.15
CA GLY A 143 5.63 4.50 -18.71
C GLY A 143 4.97 3.12 -18.51
N SER A 144 3.93 3.03 -17.67
CA SER A 144 3.21 1.79 -17.40
C SER A 144 1.81 1.74 -18.03
N LEU A 145 1.42 2.76 -18.78
CA LEU A 145 0.16 2.76 -19.51
C LEU A 145 0.25 1.76 -20.69
N SER A 146 -0.83 1.03 -20.93
CA SER A 146 -0.90 0.19 -22.12
C SER A 146 -0.90 1.04 -23.37
N LYS A 147 -0.31 0.50 -24.45
CA LYS A 147 -0.28 1.20 -25.76
C LYS A 147 -1.68 1.66 -26.19
N ARG A 148 -2.70 0.82 -25.99
CA ARG A 148 -4.09 1.16 -26.31
C ARG A 148 -4.58 2.41 -25.58
N VAL A 149 -4.31 2.50 -24.26
CA VAL A 149 -4.72 3.68 -23.46
C VAL A 149 -3.93 4.91 -23.88
N PHE A 150 -2.66 4.73 -24.20
CA PHE A 150 -1.81 5.82 -24.68
C PHE A 150 -2.27 6.35 -26.05
N ASP A 151 -2.62 5.47 -26.99
CA ASP A 151 -3.09 5.84 -28.33
C ASP A 151 -4.48 6.50 -28.31
N GLU A 152 -5.31 6.18 -27.30
CA GLU A 152 -6.69 6.71 -27.18
C GLU A 152 -6.76 8.03 -26.38
N TRP A 153 -5.89 8.21 -25.38
CA TRP A 153 -5.99 9.28 -24.38
C TRP A 153 -4.67 10.05 -24.11
N GLY A 154 -3.58 9.70 -24.79
CA GLY A 154 -2.22 10.28 -24.62
C GLY A 154 -1.95 11.57 -25.40
#